data_103c5f3c7997ed44b55e44e6f6ce67c6
#
_entry.id   103c5f3c7997ed44b55e44e6f6ce67c6
#
_cell.length_a   1.000
_cell.length_b   1.000
_cell.length_c   1.000
_cell.angle_alpha   90.00
_cell.angle_beta   90.00
_cell.angle_gamma   90.00
#
_symmetry.space_group_name_H-M   'P 1'
#
loop_
_entity.id
_entity.type
_entity.pdbx_description
1 polymer ?
#
loop_
_entity_poly.entity_id
_entity_poly.type
_entity_poly.pdbx_seq_one_letter_code
_entity_poly.pdbx_strand_id
1 'polypeptide(L)'
;MDKTLGIYIHIPFCASKCGYCDFYSLAGCDRLMPKYQDALVEHIRESYGAMKSYYIDTVYFGGGTPSYYGADRLIELWDEMRGSGRVLKSSEVTVEANPDSANFKELEKLRKAGFNRVSLGVQSANNDILKLIGRRHNWKQVEMAVEAVRDAGFDNLSIDLIYGLPSQTKSDWADTLMRAIDLRPEHVSCYGLTLEEGTPMYKYKGSPFLPSDDEQADMYLYASDMLEHYGYSQYEISNFAIKGFESRHNMRYWKLEEYLGFGAGAHSCMGGARFSYVKDADRYIIGVLRDLNIVDEYERITPVERASEYIMLGMRTAHGIDGEEYTRLYRSDFRPLGQTLEEFAKKGWAYKKDDGRWRFTSSGFLLSNLLIGALLEAQSGSRVAVNPWMKEAFDAEEKTELPPDDEELFRDMYMKGNRREQ
;
A
#
# COMPACT_ATOMS: atom_id res chain seq x y z
N MET A 1 -3.68 -14.71 -20.45
CA MET A 1 -4.26 -13.43 -19.94
C MET A 1 -3.20 -12.37 -20.16
N ASP A 2 -3.62 -11.18 -20.59
CA ASP A 2 -2.70 -10.06 -20.71
C ASP A 2 -2.18 -9.70 -19.30
N LYS A 3 -0.87 -9.44 -19.18
CA LYS A 3 -0.27 -9.08 -17.89
C LYS A 3 -0.70 -7.66 -17.50
N THR A 4 -1.14 -7.46 -16.25
CA THR A 4 -1.45 -6.15 -15.72
C THR A 4 -0.36 -5.66 -14.76
N LEU A 5 -0.20 -4.34 -14.65
CA LEU A 5 0.80 -3.67 -13.83
C LEU A 5 0.15 -2.54 -13.03
N GLY A 6 0.45 -2.47 -11.73
CA GLY A 6 0.16 -1.29 -10.92
C GLY A 6 1.31 -0.29 -10.99
N ILE A 7 0.99 0.99 -11.00
CA ILE A 7 1.99 2.07 -10.94
C ILE A 7 1.83 2.84 -9.63
N TYR A 8 2.93 3.00 -8.89
CA TYR A 8 2.99 3.86 -7.72
C TYR A 8 3.91 5.06 -8.00
N ILE A 9 3.43 6.28 -7.78
CA ILE A 9 4.22 7.50 -7.96
C ILE A 9 4.37 8.17 -6.61
N HIS A 10 5.61 8.18 -6.09
CA HIS A 10 5.94 8.78 -4.80
C HIS A 10 6.17 10.27 -4.93
N ILE A 11 5.35 11.05 -4.22
CA ILE A 11 5.45 12.51 -4.13
C ILE A 11 5.83 12.85 -2.69
N PRO A 12 7.12 13.08 -2.37
CA PRO A 12 7.58 13.20 -0.99
C PRO A 12 7.26 14.53 -0.31
N PHE A 13 6.60 15.46 -0.95
CA PHE A 13 6.42 16.83 -0.44
C PHE A 13 5.21 16.96 0.47
N CYS A 14 5.42 17.61 1.63
CA CYS A 14 4.39 17.96 2.58
C CYS A 14 4.51 19.43 3.01
N ALA A 15 3.39 20.05 3.33
CA ALA A 15 3.39 21.39 3.93
C ALA A 15 4.00 21.39 5.34
N SER A 16 3.86 20.28 6.10
CA SER A 16 4.51 19.99 7.38
C SER A 16 4.58 18.50 7.61
N LYS A 17 5.55 18.02 8.40
CA LYS A 17 5.64 16.59 8.78
C LYS A 17 4.85 16.35 10.05
N CYS A 18 3.93 15.37 10.02
CA CYS A 18 3.15 14.94 11.19
C CYS A 18 4.04 14.19 12.19
N GLY A 19 3.69 14.27 13.49
CA GLY A 19 4.50 13.69 14.55
C GLY A 19 4.63 12.17 14.53
N TYR A 20 3.69 11.47 13.91
CA TYR A 20 3.63 10.00 13.81
C TYR A 20 4.17 9.44 12.48
N CYS A 21 4.41 10.31 11.47
CA CYS A 21 4.63 9.87 10.10
C CYS A 21 6.06 9.36 9.88
N ASP A 22 6.18 8.08 9.50
CA ASP A 22 7.44 7.42 9.12
C ASP A 22 7.67 7.41 7.60
N PHE A 23 6.69 7.78 6.80
CA PHE A 23 6.87 7.85 5.35
C PHE A 23 7.99 8.81 4.98
N TYR A 24 8.72 8.45 3.91
CA TYR A 24 9.68 9.37 3.33
C TYR A 24 8.97 10.62 2.82
N SER A 25 9.10 11.70 3.56
CA SER A 25 8.44 12.97 3.26
C SER A 25 9.30 14.17 3.67
N LEU A 26 9.21 15.24 2.88
CA LEU A 26 10.02 16.45 2.96
C LEU A 26 9.10 17.65 3.21
N ALA A 27 9.31 18.36 4.31
CA ALA A 27 8.62 19.62 4.60
C ALA A 27 9.56 20.79 4.35
N GLY A 28 9.04 21.90 3.77
CA GLY A 28 9.83 23.11 3.49
C GLY A 28 10.87 22.94 2.36
N CYS A 29 10.69 21.92 1.51
CA CYS A 29 11.60 21.61 0.40
C CYS A 29 11.01 21.93 -0.98
N ASP A 30 10.06 22.86 -1.06
CA ASP A 30 9.31 23.20 -2.27
C ASP A 30 10.22 23.61 -3.45
N ARG A 31 11.42 24.15 -3.14
CA ARG A 31 12.44 24.48 -4.14
C ARG A 31 12.90 23.27 -4.98
N LEU A 32 12.72 22.07 -4.47
CA LEU A 32 13.09 20.84 -5.18
C LEU A 32 11.99 20.37 -6.15
N MET A 33 10.72 20.79 -5.95
CA MET A 33 9.58 20.31 -6.72
C MET A 33 9.77 20.41 -8.25
N PRO A 34 10.29 21.53 -8.84
CA PRO A 34 10.46 21.58 -10.29
C PRO A 34 11.45 20.55 -10.82
N LYS A 35 12.61 20.40 -10.20
CA LYS A 35 13.62 19.41 -10.62
C LYS A 35 13.18 17.98 -10.34
N TYR A 36 12.42 17.76 -9.27
CA TYR A 36 11.84 16.47 -8.96
C TYR A 36 10.78 16.08 -10.00
N GLN A 37 10.01 17.04 -10.48
CA GLN A 37 9.07 16.88 -11.58
C GLN A 37 9.80 16.44 -12.87
N ASP A 38 10.84 17.17 -13.27
CA ASP A 38 11.66 16.84 -14.44
C ASP A 38 12.22 15.41 -14.34
N ALA A 39 12.73 15.04 -13.16
CA ALA A 39 13.26 13.71 -12.90
C ALA A 39 12.17 12.61 -12.97
N LEU A 40 10.99 12.85 -12.40
CA LEU A 40 9.88 11.88 -12.49
C LEU A 40 9.41 11.67 -13.93
N VAL A 41 9.26 12.75 -14.69
CA VAL A 41 8.88 12.68 -16.12
C VAL A 41 9.91 11.86 -16.90
N GLU A 42 11.20 12.11 -16.72
CA GLU A 42 12.25 11.37 -17.40
C GLU A 42 12.29 9.90 -16.96
N HIS A 43 12.18 9.61 -15.66
CA HIS A 43 12.17 8.24 -15.15
C HIS A 43 10.98 7.43 -15.70
N ILE A 44 9.78 8.03 -15.78
CA ILE A 44 8.61 7.38 -16.40
C ILE A 44 8.88 7.08 -17.87
N ARG A 45 9.47 8.03 -18.61
CA ARG A 45 9.80 7.90 -20.03
C ARG A 45 10.83 6.80 -20.29
N GLU A 46 11.90 6.77 -19.51
CA GLU A 46 12.95 5.75 -19.60
C GLU A 46 12.43 4.34 -19.30
N SER A 47 11.43 4.23 -18.42
CA SER A 47 10.83 2.95 -18.03
C SER A 47 9.84 2.36 -19.05
N TYR A 48 9.64 2.99 -20.22
CA TYR A 48 8.79 2.46 -21.30
C TYR A 48 9.09 1.01 -21.65
N GLY A 49 10.39 0.64 -21.72
CA GLY A 49 10.84 -0.71 -22.05
C GLY A 49 10.27 -1.77 -21.10
N ALA A 50 10.25 -1.46 -19.81
CA ALA A 50 9.69 -2.32 -18.77
C ALA A 50 8.17 -2.44 -18.84
N MET A 51 7.48 -1.34 -19.15
CA MET A 51 6.02 -1.27 -19.13
C MET A 51 5.34 -1.75 -20.41
N LYS A 52 6.02 -1.75 -21.56
CA LYS A 52 5.42 -1.96 -22.92
C LYS A 52 4.65 -3.28 -23.09
N SER A 53 4.98 -4.30 -22.31
CA SER A 53 4.33 -5.63 -22.37
C SER A 53 3.14 -5.77 -21.42
N TYR A 54 2.85 -4.74 -20.63
CA TYR A 54 1.79 -4.75 -19.63
C TYR A 54 0.65 -3.81 -19.98
N TYR A 55 -0.53 -4.12 -19.43
CA TYR A 55 -1.63 -3.18 -19.31
C TYR A 55 -1.62 -2.57 -17.92
N ILE A 56 -1.56 -1.24 -17.83
CA ILE A 56 -1.62 -0.52 -16.55
C ILE A 56 -3.09 -0.40 -16.15
N ASP A 57 -3.46 -0.99 -15.03
CA ASP A 57 -4.83 -1.02 -14.52
C ASP A 57 -5.03 -0.26 -13.20
N THR A 58 -3.93 0.13 -12.52
CA THR A 58 -3.97 1.04 -11.39
C THR A 58 -2.79 2.02 -11.42
N VAL A 59 -3.06 3.28 -11.06
CA VAL A 59 -2.02 4.30 -10.84
C VAL A 59 -2.31 5.01 -9.53
N TYR A 60 -1.34 5.04 -8.63
CA TYR A 60 -1.50 5.59 -7.30
C TYR A 60 -0.44 6.68 -7.04
N PHE A 61 -0.91 7.90 -6.83
CA PHE A 61 -0.07 9.04 -6.43
C PHE A 61 -0.15 9.18 -4.90
N GLY A 62 0.95 8.87 -4.22
CA GLY A 62 1.00 8.83 -2.77
C GLY A 62 2.32 9.33 -2.19
N GLY A 63 2.50 9.14 -0.87
CA GLY A 63 3.75 9.33 -0.14
C GLY A 63 3.72 10.45 0.88
N GLY A 64 4.06 11.67 0.51
CA GLY A 64 3.93 12.87 1.35
C GLY A 64 2.49 13.41 1.30
N THR A 65 2.24 14.36 0.42
CA THR A 65 0.91 14.92 0.19
C THR A 65 0.79 15.34 -1.29
N PRO A 66 0.36 14.44 -2.17
CA PRO A 66 0.22 14.74 -3.60
C PRO A 66 -0.66 15.97 -3.89
N SER A 67 -1.76 16.18 -3.15
CA SER A 67 -2.58 17.38 -3.30
C SER A 67 -1.84 18.70 -2.98
N TYR A 68 -0.79 18.65 -2.14
CA TYR A 68 0.08 19.80 -1.88
C TYR A 68 1.07 20.06 -3.03
N TYR A 69 1.48 19.00 -3.74
CA TYR A 69 2.36 19.13 -4.90
C TYR A 69 1.70 19.89 -6.05
N GLY A 70 0.38 19.84 -6.15
CA GLY A 70 -0.47 20.61 -7.07
C GLY A 70 -0.95 19.82 -8.28
N ALA A 71 -2.21 20.10 -8.69
CA ALA A 71 -2.87 19.34 -9.74
C ALA A 71 -2.15 19.43 -11.09
N ASP A 72 -1.61 20.59 -11.45
CA ASP A 72 -0.97 20.77 -12.77
C ASP A 72 0.25 19.84 -12.93
N ARG A 73 1.08 19.67 -11.87
CA ARG A 73 2.21 18.72 -11.88
C ARG A 73 1.75 17.27 -11.89
N LEU A 74 0.73 16.93 -11.12
CA LEU A 74 0.17 15.57 -11.10
C LEU A 74 -0.42 15.19 -12.47
N ILE A 75 -1.06 16.14 -13.15
CA ILE A 75 -1.62 15.95 -14.49
C ILE A 75 -0.51 15.73 -15.51
N GLU A 76 0.58 16.48 -15.43
CA GLU A 76 1.73 16.30 -16.32
C GLU A 76 2.34 14.88 -16.18
N LEU A 77 2.52 14.39 -14.94
CA LEU A 77 2.98 12.99 -14.68
C LEU A 77 1.98 11.96 -15.21
N TRP A 78 0.68 12.23 -15.03
CA TRP A 78 -0.37 11.37 -15.56
C TRP A 78 -0.39 11.34 -17.08
N ASP A 79 -0.20 12.47 -17.73
CA ASP A 79 -0.14 12.56 -19.21
C ASP A 79 1.11 11.84 -19.73
N GLU A 80 2.28 11.98 -19.10
CA GLU A 80 3.47 11.23 -19.43
C GLU A 80 3.26 9.72 -19.25
N MET A 81 2.63 9.29 -18.17
CA MET A 81 2.30 7.88 -17.94
C MET A 81 1.38 7.32 -19.03
N ARG A 82 0.37 8.08 -19.47
CA ARG A 82 -0.51 7.68 -20.57
C ARG A 82 0.20 7.65 -21.92
N GLY A 83 1.19 8.51 -22.11
CA GLY A 83 2.03 8.55 -23.31
C GLY A 83 3.04 7.41 -23.37
N SER A 84 3.57 7.01 -22.21
CA SER A 84 4.62 6.01 -22.07
C SER A 84 4.11 4.60 -21.72
N GLY A 85 2.82 4.44 -21.34
CA GLY A 85 2.26 3.16 -20.91
C GLY A 85 0.94 2.81 -21.61
N ARG A 86 0.58 1.51 -21.57
CA ARG A 86 -0.71 1.01 -22.09
C ARG A 86 -1.77 1.07 -20.99
N VAL A 87 -2.23 2.27 -20.65
CA VAL A 87 -3.20 2.47 -19.57
C VAL A 87 -4.61 2.07 -20.02
N LEU A 88 -5.27 1.23 -19.22
CA LEU A 88 -6.66 0.82 -19.48
C LEU A 88 -7.62 1.97 -19.17
N LYS A 89 -8.69 2.08 -19.95
CA LYS A 89 -9.76 3.08 -19.70
C LYS A 89 -10.45 2.86 -18.33
N SER A 90 -10.42 1.64 -17.82
CA SER A 90 -10.98 1.25 -16.52
C SER A 90 -9.98 1.32 -15.37
N SER A 91 -8.81 1.94 -15.58
CA SER A 91 -7.78 2.03 -14.54
C SER A 91 -8.29 2.81 -13.34
N GLU A 92 -7.95 2.32 -12.15
CA GLU A 92 -8.07 3.09 -10.92
C GLU A 92 -6.92 4.10 -10.86
N VAL A 93 -7.25 5.38 -10.75
CA VAL A 93 -6.26 6.46 -10.65
C VAL A 93 -6.51 7.23 -9.36
N THR A 94 -5.68 6.92 -8.36
CA THR A 94 -5.82 7.45 -6.99
C THR A 94 -4.89 8.63 -6.76
N VAL A 95 -5.38 9.62 -6.04
CA VAL A 95 -4.58 10.71 -5.46
C VAL A 95 -4.80 10.79 -3.95
N GLU A 96 -3.72 10.85 -3.19
CA GLU A 96 -3.77 11.18 -1.76
C GLU A 96 -3.91 12.69 -1.56
N ALA A 97 -4.73 13.07 -0.60
CA ALA A 97 -4.99 14.44 -0.24
C ALA A 97 -5.09 14.63 1.27
N ASN A 98 -4.75 15.84 1.74
CA ASN A 98 -5.07 16.28 3.08
C ASN A 98 -6.21 17.29 3.04
N PRO A 99 -7.06 17.37 4.08
CA PRO A 99 -8.18 18.33 4.12
C PRO A 99 -7.80 19.79 3.93
N ASP A 100 -6.59 20.19 4.33
CA ASP A 100 -6.08 21.55 4.18
C ASP A 100 -5.56 21.87 2.76
N SER A 101 -5.39 20.87 1.90
CA SER A 101 -4.95 21.00 0.51
C SER A 101 -5.97 20.54 -0.53
N ALA A 102 -7.03 19.84 -0.11
CA ALA A 102 -8.10 19.37 -0.98
C ALA A 102 -9.10 20.52 -1.27
N ASN A 103 -8.90 21.24 -2.37
CA ASN A 103 -9.81 22.31 -2.79
C ASN A 103 -10.47 21.99 -4.12
N PHE A 104 -11.68 22.50 -4.33
CA PHE A 104 -12.51 22.23 -5.50
C PHE A 104 -11.79 22.42 -6.83
N LYS A 105 -11.08 23.54 -7.01
CA LYS A 105 -10.45 23.88 -8.31
C LYS A 105 -9.37 22.86 -8.72
N GLU A 106 -8.53 22.47 -7.77
CA GLU A 106 -7.46 21.48 -8.03
C GLU A 106 -8.08 20.09 -8.24
N LEU A 107 -9.06 19.70 -7.41
CA LEU A 107 -9.77 18.43 -7.54
C LEU A 107 -10.55 18.34 -8.88
N GLU A 108 -11.20 19.40 -9.31
CA GLU A 108 -11.90 19.45 -10.60
C GLU A 108 -10.94 19.26 -11.78
N LYS A 109 -9.74 19.86 -11.74
CA LYS A 109 -8.70 19.64 -12.75
C LYS A 109 -8.29 18.15 -12.80
N LEU A 110 -7.99 17.57 -11.63
CA LEU A 110 -7.60 16.15 -11.53
C LEU A 110 -8.71 15.25 -12.06
N ARG A 111 -9.96 15.49 -11.67
CA ARG A 111 -11.11 14.70 -12.15
C ARG A 111 -11.27 14.78 -13.67
N LYS A 112 -11.14 15.96 -14.26
CA LYS A 112 -11.17 16.17 -15.72
C LYS A 112 -10.01 15.47 -16.43
N ALA A 113 -8.85 15.39 -15.81
CA ALA A 113 -7.69 14.68 -16.35
C ALA A 113 -7.84 13.15 -16.29
N GLY A 114 -8.79 12.62 -15.49
CA GLY A 114 -9.07 11.18 -15.42
C GLY A 114 -8.75 10.52 -14.07
N PHE A 115 -8.34 11.28 -13.05
CA PHE A 115 -8.30 10.77 -11.68
C PHE A 115 -9.71 10.38 -11.25
N ASN A 116 -9.86 9.24 -10.58
CA ASN A 116 -11.18 8.70 -10.24
C ASN A 116 -11.33 8.21 -8.80
N ARG A 117 -10.27 8.29 -7.98
CA ARG A 117 -10.29 7.97 -6.56
C ARG A 117 -9.49 9.01 -5.75
N VAL A 118 -10.02 9.44 -4.62
CA VAL A 118 -9.33 10.30 -3.64
C VAL A 118 -9.19 9.55 -2.33
N SER A 119 -7.98 9.55 -1.73
CA SER A 119 -7.76 9.11 -0.35
C SER A 119 -7.49 10.33 0.52
N LEU A 120 -8.36 10.58 1.49
CA LEU A 120 -8.32 11.79 2.32
C LEU A 120 -7.83 11.46 3.73
N GLY A 121 -6.66 11.98 4.10
CA GLY A 121 -6.04 11.76 5.40
C GLY A 121 -6.71 12.57 6.51
N VAL A 122 -7.77 12.04 7.10
CA VAL A 122 -8.58 12.69 8.15
C VAL A 122 -8.01 12.44 9.54
N GLN A 123 -7.67 11.21 9.84
CA GLN A 123 -7.06 10.67 11.05
C GLN A 123 -7.97 10.67 12.28
N SER A 124 -8.63 11.77 12.66
CA SER A 124 -9.52 11.87 13.80
C SER A 124 -10.56 12.99 13.60
N ALA A 125 -11.71 12.88 14.26
CA ALA A 125 -12.69 13.96 14.34
C ALA A 125 -12.44 14.90 15.54
N ASN A 126 -11.57 14.52 16.49
CA ASN A 126 -11.22 15.32 17.64
C ASN A 126 -10.11 16.33 17.28
N ASN A 127 -10.44 17.62 17.29
CA ASN A 127 -9.51 18.69 16.91
C ASN A 127 -8.29 18.82 17.83
N ASP A 128 -8.39 18.43 19.09
CA ASP A 128 -7.25 18.50 20.01
C ASP A 128 -6.29 17.34 19.77
N ILE A 129 -6.81 16.17 19.43
CA ILE A 129 -5.99 15.03 18.97
C ILE A 129 -5.31 15.40 17.64
N LEU A 130 -6.02 16.00 16.68
CA LEU A 130 -5.41 16.44 15.42
C LEU A 130 -4.23 17.40 15.65
N LYS A 131 -4.38 18.38 16.53
CA LYS A 131 -3.27 19.29 16.92
C LYS A 131 -2.11 18.53 17.55
N LEU A 132 -2.40 17.59 18.48
CA LEU A 132 -1.41 16.81 19.21
C LEU A 132 -0.55 15.98 18.25
N ILE A 133 -1.13 15.40 17.20
CA ILE A 133 -0.42 14.59 16.20
C ILE A 133 0.22 15.44 15.08
N GLY A 134 0.09 16.78 15.14
CA GLY A 134 0.70 17.70 14.18
C GLY A 134 -0.10 17.87 12.87
N ARG A 135 -1.40 17.58 12.88
CA ARG A 135 -2.27 17.84 11.71
C ARG A 135 -2.62 19.32 11.64
N ARG A 136 -2.67 19.87 10.43
CA ARG A 136 -2.93 21.30 10.15
C ARG A 136 -4.40 21.61 9.98
N HIS A 137 -5.22 20.60 9.72
CA HIS A 137 -6.66 20.76 9.54
C HIS A 137 -7.45 20.49 10.85
N ASN A 138 -8.69 20.89 10.84
CA ASN A 138 -9.71 20.58 11.84
C ASN A 138 -10.90 19.88 11.17
N TRP A 139 -11.87 19.39 11.96
CA TRP A 139 -13.03 18.65 11.44
C TRP A 139 -13.86 19.43 10.41
N LYS A 140 -14.06 20.74 10.62
CA LYS A 140 -14.78 21.57 9.65
C LYS A 140 -14.10 21.59 8.29
N GLN A 141 -12.77 21.57 8.25
CA GLN A 141 -12.03 21.50 6.98
C GLN A 141 -12.16 20.12 6.34
N VAL A 142 -12.36 19.05 7.12
CA VAL A 142 -12.69 17.71 6.58
C VAL A 142 -14.04 17.76 5.86
N GLU A 143 -15.08 18.31 6.48
CA GLU A 143 -16.41 18.46 5.87
C GLU A 143 -16.33 19.24 4.54
N MET A 144 -15.63 20.37 4.53
CA MET A 144 -15.41 21.19 3.33
C MET A 144 -14.62 20.45 2.24
N ALA A 145 -13.61 19.66 2.65
CA ALA A 145 -12.82 18.87 1.70
C ALA A 145 -13.65 17.75 1.04
N VAL A 146 -14.51 17.08 1.82
CA VAL A 146 -15.42 16.06 1.29
C VAL A 146 -16.43 16.69 0.33
N GLU A 147 -17.01 17.83 0.67
CA GLU A 147 -17.89 18.60 -0.22
C GLU A 147 -17.15 18.94 -1.54
N ALA A 148 -15.92 19.46 -1.46
CA ALA A 148 -15.10 19.78 -2.63
C ALA A 148 -14.78 18.54 -3.50
N VAL A 149 -14.56 17.37 -2.89
CA VAL A 149 -14.35 16.09 -3.61
C VAL A 149 -15.62 15.70 -4.37
N ARG A 150 -16.80 15.80 -3.72
CA ARG A 150 -18.08 15.47 -4.36
C ARG A 150 -18.45 16.44 -5.46
N ASP A 151 -18.30 17.75 -5.23
CA ASP A 151 -18.57 18.80 -6.21
C ASP A 151 -17.65 18.68 -7.43
N ALA A 152 -16.42 18.23 -7.24
CA ALA A 152 -15.49 17.94 -8.34
C ALA A 152 -15.88 16.68 -9.16
N GLY A 153 -16.88 15.89 -8.70
CA GLY A 153 -17.41 14.73 -9.41
C GLY A 153 -16.68 13.42 -9.12
N PHE A 154 -16.03 13.29 -7.96
CA PHE A 154 -15.48 12.01 -7.51
C PHE A 154 -16.54 11.18 -6.79
N ASP A 155 -16.74 9.96 -7.28
CA ASP A 155 -17.67 8.96 -6.73
C ASP A 155 -16.95 7.88 -5.89
N ASN A 156 -15.62 7.97 -5.77
CA ASN A 156 -14.78 7.04 -5.00
C ASN A 156 -13.89 7.83 -4.05
N LEU A 157 -14.35 7.96 -2.81
CA LEU A 157 -13.68 8.65 -1.71
C LEU A 157 -13.28 7.64 -0.62
N SER A 158 -12.00 7.63 -0.26
CA SER A 158 -11.49 6.98 0.94
C SER A 158 -11.28 8.01 2.06
N ILE A 159 -11.66 7.66 3.27
CA ILE A 159 -11.31 8.40 4.50
C ILE A 159 -10.35 7.54 5.32
N ASP A 160 -9.17 8.10 5.61
CA ASP A 160 -8.15 7.41 6.37
C ASP A 160 -8.17 7.90 7.82
N LEU A 161 -8.32 6.96 8.76
CA LEU A 161 -8.45 7.17 10.20
C LEU A 161 -7.36 6.43 10.96
N ILE A 162 -7.00 6.94 12.15
CA ILE A 162 -6.04 6.30 13.05
C ILE A 162 -6.66 6.12 14.43
N TYR A 163 -6.63 4.88 14.94
CA TYR A 163 -6.94 4.58 16.33
C TYR A 163 -5.67 4.36 17.17
N GLY A 164 -5.81 4.39 18.48
CA GLY A 164 -4.67 4.27 19.38
C GLY A 164 -3.83 5.54 19.50
N LEU A 165 -4.36 6.69 19.08
CA LEU A 165 -3.67 7.99 19.18
C LEU A 165 -3.47 8.41 20.64
N PRO A 166 -2.43 9.18 20.99
CA PRO A 166 -2.25 9.68 22.35
C PRO A 166 -3.46 10.45 22.84
N SER A 167 -3.86 10.15 24.07
CA SER A 167 -5.07 10.70 24.73
C SER A 167 -6.41 10.36 24.05
N GLN A 168 -6.41 9.52 23.03
CA GLN A 168 -7.65 9.07 22.40
C GLN A 168 -8.39 8.07 23.29
N THR A 169 -9.64 8.36 23.60
CA THR A 169 -10.53 7.44 24.31
C THR A 169 -11.35 6.59 23.32
N LYS A 170 -11.96 5.50 23.82
CA LYS A 170 -12.94 4.72 23.02
C LYS A 170 -14.11 5.58 22.54
N SER A 171 -14.52 6.59 23.33
CA SER A 171 -15.58 7.54 22.95
C SER A 171 -15.13 8.47 21.81
N ASP A 172 -13.88 8.96 21.82
CA ASP A 172 -13.33 9.77 20.73
C ASP A 172 -13.25 8.95 19.43
N TRP A 173 -12.88 7.67 19.54
CA TRP A 173 -12.84 6.76 18.40
C TRP A 173 -14.22 6.49 17.83
N ALA A 174 -15.21 6.21 18.68
CA ALA A 174 -16.59 6.00 18.27
C ALA A 174 -17.20 7.24 17.59
N ASP A 175 -16.96 8.45 18.14
CA ASP A 175 -17.39 9.73 17.52
C ASP A 175 -16.69 9.93 16.16
N THR A 176 -15.39 9.62 16.07
CA THR A 176 -14.64 9.74 14.81
C THR A 176 -15.22 8.82 13.73
N LEU A 177 -15.49 7.54 14.04
CA LEU A 177 -16.09 6.59 13.12
C LEU A 177 -17.47 7.03 12.67
N MET A 178 -18.34 7.44 13.60
CA MET A 178 -19.70 7.89 13.29
C MET A 178 -19.69 9.07 12.34
N ARG A 179 -18.88 10.09 12.65
CA ARG A 179 -18.76 11.28 11.79
C ARG A 179 -18.17 10.96 10.43
N ALA A 180 -17.20 10.04 10.35
CA ALA A 180 -16.66 9.60 9.08
C ALA A 180 -17.71 8.87 8.23
N ILE A 181 -18.54 8.01 8.84
CA ILE A 181 -19.65 7.32 8.18
C ILE A 181 -20.70 8.31 7.68
N ASP A 182 -21.02 9.34 8.46
CA ASP A 182 -21.98 10.39 8.08
C ASP A 182 -21.56 11.17 6.82
N LEU A 183 -20.25 11.24 6.52
CA LEU A 183 -19.72 11.81 5.28
C LEU A 183 -19.93 10.89 4.06
N ARG A 184 -20.40 9.66 4.27
CA ARG A 184 -20.71 8.65 3.24
C ARG A 184 -19.56 8.38 2.26
N PRO A 185 -18.36 8.07 2.75
CA PRO A 185 -17.28 7.63 1.87
C PRO A 185 -17.62 6.24 1.31
N GLU A 186 -17.03 5.86 0.19
CA GLU A 186 -17.10 4.50 -0.36
C GLU A 186 -16.11 3.55 0.32
N HIS A 187 -15.09 4.12 0.98
CA HIS A 187 -13.98 3.37 1.58
C HIS A 187 -13.52 4.04 2.88
N VAL A 188 -13.17 3.24 3.88
CA VAL A 188 -12.62 3.71 5.16
C VAL A 188 -11.39 2.88 5.50
N SER A 189 -10.28 3.57 5.78
CA SER A 189 -9.07 2.95 6.32
C SER A 189 -9.01 3.21 7.83
N CYS A 190 -8.80 2.17 8.62
CA CYS A 190 -8.65 2.24 10.08
C CYS A 190 -7.29 1.66 10.48
N TYR A 191 -6.29 2.53 10.61
CA TYR A 191 -4.93 2.13 10.98
C TYR A 191 -4.72 2.22 12.49
N GLY A 192 -4.09 1.21 13.09
CA GLY A 192 -3.55 1.32 14.44
C GLY A 192 -2.30 2.20 14.44
N LEU A 193 -2.18 3.10 15.42
CA LEU A 193 -0.96 3.88 15.57
C LEU A 193 0.24 2.96 15.85
N THR A 194 1.23 2.98 14.97
CA THR A 194 2.55 2.42 15.22
C THR A 194 3.54 3.53 15.53
N LEU A 195 4.31 3.36 16.60
CA LEU A 195 5.33 4.33 17.01
C LEU A 195 6.68 3.90 16.46
N GLU A 196 7.05 4.49 15.33
CA GLU A 196 8.31 4.18 14.66
C GLU A 196 9.47 5.00 15.24
N GLU A 197 10.61 4.34 15.41
CA GLU A 197 11.83 4.98 15.87
C GLU A 197 12.26 6.08 14.90
N GLY A 198 12.67 7.23 15.45
CA GLY A 198 12.99 8.41 14.65
C GLY A 198 11.81 9.35 14.40
N THR A 199 10.57 8.94 14.70
CA THR A 199 9.43 9.88 14.66
C THR A 199 9.32 10.68 15.96
N PRO A 200 8.82 11.95 15.90
CA PRO A 200 8.61 12.76 17.11
C PRO A 200 7.70 12.12 18.15
N MET A 201 6.76 11.26 17.73
CA MET A 201 5.82 10.59 18.61
C MET A 201 6.39 9.33 19.27
N TYR A 202 7.54 8.83 18.86
CA TYR A 202 8.21 7.70 19.53
C TYR A 202 8.43 7.93 21.03
N LYS A 203 8.56 9.21 21.46
CA LYS A 203 8.66 9.62 22.88
C LYS A 203 7.47 9.17 23.74
N TYR A 204 6.32 8.84 23.12
CA TYR A 204 5.14 8.33 23.85
C TYR A 204 5.16 6.81 24.06
N LYS A 205 6.13 6.09 23.50
CA LYS A 205 6.23 4.63 23.66
C LYS A 205 6.31 4.24 25.14
N GLY A 206 5.38 3.40 25.58
CA GLY A 206 5.24 3.01 26.99
C GLY A 206 4.67 4.10 27.92
N SER A 207 4.19 5.20 27.37
CA SER A 207 3.58 6.31 28.11
C SER A 207 2.11 6.01 28.44
N PRO A 208 1.60 6.42 29.62
CA PRO A 208 0.18 6.31 29.97
C PRO A 208 -0.74 7.22 29.13
N PHE A 209 -0.18 8.07 28.25
CA PHE A 209 -0.94 8.85 27.29
C PHE A 209 -1.45 8.03 26.11
N LEU A 210 -0.91 6.82 25.89
CA LEU A 210 -1.41 5.92 24.87
C LEU A 210 -2.50 5.00 25.44
N PRO A 211 -3.52 4.67 24.67
CA PRO A 211 -4.42 3.58 25.02
C PRO A 211 -3.61 2.28 25.21
N SER A 212 -3.98 1.46 26.20
CA SER A 212 -3.40 0.14 26.40
C SER A 212 -3.65 -0.77 25.19
N ASP A 213 -2.90 -1.88 25.10
CA ASP A 213 -3.09 -2.86 24.03
C ASP A 213 -4.52 -3.41 24.02
N ASP A 214 -5.12 -3.65 25.20
CA ASP A 214 -6.53 -4.09 25.31
C ASP A 214 -7.50 -3.01 24.80
N GLU A 215 -7.27 -1.74 25.13
CA GLU A 215 -8.09 -0.64 24.61
C GLU A 215 -7.97 -0.47 23.11
N GLN A 216 -6.77 -0.64 22.54
CA GLN A 216 -6.55 -0.62 21.10
C GLN A 216 -7.22 -1.82 20.41
N ALA A 217 -7.17 -3.00 21.02
CA ALA A 217 -7.89 -4.18 20.57
C ALA A 217 -9.41 -3.96 20.52
N ASP A 218 -9.97 -3.37 21.59
CA ASP A 218 -11.38 -3.00 21.63
C ASP A 218 -11.75 -1.96 20.58
N MET A 219 -10.88 -0.96 20.33
CA MET A 219 -11.09 0.04 19.28
C MET A 219 -11.13 -0.60 17.89
N TYR A 220 -10.23 -1.55 17.61
CA TYR A 220 -10.19 -2.29 16.36
C TYR A 220 -11.46 -3.12 16.13
N LEU A 221 -11.85 -3.93 17.12
CA LEU A 221 -13.05 -4.76 17.03
C LEU A 221 -14.32 -3.91 16.90
N TYR A 222 -14.40 -2.81 17.67
CA TYR A 222 -15.51 -1.86 17.57
C TYR A 222 -15.60 -1.25 16.16
N ALA A 223 -14.47 -0.90 15.54
CA ALA A 223 -14.48 -0.37 14.16
C ALA A 223 -14.98 -1.41 13.17
N SER A 224 -14.52 -2.67 13.30
CA SER A 224 -14.95 -3.78 12.43
C SER A 224 -16.47 -3.98 12.51
N ASP A 225 -17.01 -4.09 13.72
CA ASP A 225 -18.45 -4.32 13.95
C ASP A 225 -19.29 -3.12 13.47
N MET A 226 -18.85 -1.91 13.76
CA MET A 226 -19.57 -0.68 13.41
C MET A 226 -19.61 -0.49 11.89
N LEU A 227 -18.46 -0.60 11.22
CA LEU A 227 -18.37 -0.44 9.76
C LEU A 227 -19.18 -1.51 9.02
N GLU A 228 -19.14 -2.77 9.49
CA GLU A 228 -19.98 -3.84 8.94
C GLU A 228 -21.47 -3.54 9.09
N HIS A 229 -21.88 -3.04 10.26
CA HIS A 229 -23.28 -2.62 10.51
C HIS A 229 -23.76 -1.54 9.51
N TYR A 230 -22.86 -0.63 9.10
CA TYR A 230 -23.16 0.41 8.11
C TYR A 230 -22.89 0.01 6.66
N GLY A 231 -22.62 -1.28 6.40
CA GLY A 231 -22.51 -1.84 5.05
C GLY A 231 -21.11 -1.78 4.42
N TYR A 232 -20.10 -1.46 5.19
CA TYR A 232 -18.70 -1.56 4.77
C TYR A 232 -18.17 -2.96 5.08
N SER A 233 -17.71 -3.68 4.09
CA SER A 233 -17.08 -4.99 4.28
C SER A 233 -15.58 -4.82 4.53
N GLN A 234 -15.07 -5.44 5.58
CA GLN A 234 -13.63 -5.55 5.77
C GLN A 234 -13.05 -6.45 4.68
N TYR A 235 -12.18 -5.91 3.81
CA TYR A 235 -11.59 -6.67 2.72
C TYR A 235 -10.11 -7.03 2.97
N GLU A 236 -9.45 -6.32 3.89
CA GLU A 236 -8.15 -6.67 4.46
C GLU A 236 -8.01 -6.07 5.87
N ILE A 237 -6.89 -6.32 6.55
CA ILE A 237 -6.71 -6.08 7.98
C ILE A 237 -7.08 -4.67 8.46
N SER A 238 -6.86 -3.63 7.65
CA SER A 238 -7.06 -2.22 8.01
C SER A 238 -8.12 -1.51 7.19
N ASN A 239 -8.59 -2.10 6.08
CA ASN A 239 -9.42 -1.39 5.11
C ASN A 239 -10.80 -2.01 4.93
N PHE A 240 -11.79 -1.11 4.84
CA PHE A 240 -13.21 -1.41 4.74
C PHE A 240 -13.80 -0.66 3.55
N ALA A 241 -14.69 -1.30 2.78
CA ALA A 241 -15.28 -0.67 1.62
C ALA A 241 -16.72 -1.12 1.39
N ILE A 242 -17.50 -0.26 0.75
CA ILE A 242 -18.72 -0.68 0.06
C ILE A 242 -18.29 -1.59 -1.09
N LYS A 243 -19.02 -2.68 -1.32
CA LYS A 243 -18.70 -3.67 -2.35
C LYS A 243 -18.42 -3.03 -3.71
N GLY A 244 -17.24 -3.29 -4.26
CA GLY A 244 -16.76 -2.77 -5.55
C GLY A 244 -15.93 -1.48 -5.45
N PHE A 245 -15.70 -0.97 -4.22
CA PHE A 245 -14.87 0.20 -3.95
C PHE A 245 -13.60 -0.14 -3.15
N GLU A 246 -13.25 -1.42 -3.08
CA GLU A 246 -11.97 -1.87 -2.53
C GLU A 246 -10.83 -1.22 -3.32
N SER A 247 -9.77 -0.73 -2.65
CA SER A 247 -8.61 -0.17 -3.35
C SER A 247 -7.92 -1.25 -4.19
N ARG A 248 -8.06 -1.14 -5.50
CA ARG A 248 -7.49 -2.12 -6.44
C ARG A 248 -5.97 -2.06 -6.42
N HIS A 249 -5.40 -0.88 -6.24
CA HIS A 249 -3.95 -0.72 -6.14
C HIS A 249 -3.39 -1.38 -4.88
N ASN A 250 -3.99 -1.15 -3.70
CA ASN A 250 -3.54 -1.78 -2.45
C ASN A 250 -3.72 -3.30 -2.50
N MET A 251 -4.78 -3.79 -3.14
CA MET A 251 -5.01 -5.22 -3.29
C MET A 251 -3.94 -5.92 -4.13
N ARG A 252 -3.19 -5.19 -5.00
CA ARG A 252 -2.04 -5.77 -5.72
C ARG A 252 -0.96 -6.24 -4.78
N TYR A 253 -0.63 -5.45 -3.77
CA TYR A 253 0.36 -5.82 -2.76
C TYR A 253 -0.05 -7.10 -2.02
N TRP A 254 -1.30 -7.15 -1.56
CA TRP A 254 -1.85 -8.31 -0.85
C TRP A 254 -1.92 -9.57 -1.71
N LYS A 255 -2.12 -9.43 -3.01
CA LYS A 255 -2.23 -10.55 -3.98
C LYS A 255 -0.91 -10.92 -4.64
N LEU A 256 0.20 -10.29 -4.26
CA LEU A 256 1.51 -10.51 -4.87
C LEU A 256 1.54 -10.20 -6.38
N GLU A 257 0.69 -9.28 -6.84
CA GLU A 257 0.66 -8.82 -8.22
C GLU A 257 1.78 -7.80 -8.48
N GLU A 258 2.23 -7.74 -9.74
CA GLU A 258 3.36 -6.88 -10.13
C GLU A 258 3.00 -5.39 -10.07
N TYR A 259 3.93 -4.60 -9.56
CA TYR A 259 3.84 -3.13 -9.53
C TYR A 259 5.20 -2.49 -9.74
N LEU A 260 5.19 -1.29 -10.31
CA LEU A 260 6.38 -0.46 -10.56
C LEU A 260 6.22 0.88 -9.86
N GLY A 261 7.20 1.24 -9.05
CA GLY A 261 7.26 2.51 -8.34
C GLY A 261 8.09 3.54 -9.10
N PHE A 262 7.79 4.82 -8.90
CA PHE A 262 8.53 5.96 -9.40
C PHE A 262 8.72 6.97 -8.28
N GLY A 263 9.89 7.58 -8.23
CA GLY A 263 10.22 8.59 -7.21
C GLY A 263 11.15 8.08 -6.11
N ALA A 264 11.73 9.01 -5.36
CA ALA A 264 12.66 8.71 -4.28
C ALA A 264 11.98 7.87 -3.18
N GLY A 265 12.58 6.75 -2.81
CA GLY A 265 12.04 5.82 -1.83
C GLY A 265 10.89 4.95 -2.32
N ALA A 266 10.51 5.00 -3.59
CA ALA A 266 9.48 4.12 -4.15
C ALA A 266 10.00 2.70 -4.28
N HIS A 267 9.14 1.73 -3.95
CA HIS A 267 9.39 0.29 -4.09
C HIS A 267 8.69 -0.27 -5.33
N SER A 268 9.24 -1.35 -5.86
CA SER A 268 8.71 -2.10 -7.00
C SER A 268 8.76 -3.60 -6.70
N CYS A 269 7.86 -4.36 -7.32
CA CYS A 269 7.90 -5.82 -7.34
C CYS A 269 7.51 -6.28 -8.75
N MET A 270 8.48 -6.70 -9.54
CA MET A 270 8.29 -6.97 -10.96
C MET A 270 9.32 -7.97 -11.47
N GLY A 271 8.94 -8.85 -12.38
CA GLY A 271 9.86 -9.81 -13.01
C GLY A 271 10.49 -10.80 -12.01
N GLY A 272 9.85 -11.08 -10.87
CA GLY A 272 10.38 -11.96 -9.82
C GLY A 272 11.39 -11.30 -8.90
N ALA A 273 11.55 -9.97 -8.98
CA ALA A 273 12.43 -9.20 -8.10
C ALA A 273 11.65 -8.11 -7.35
N ARG A 274 12.17 -7.73 -6.20
CA ARG A 274 11.78 -6.52 -5.45
C ARG A 274 12.95 -5.56 -5.44
N PHE A 275 12.68 -4.30 -5.65
CA PHE A 275 13.70 -3.26 -5.59
C PHE A 275 13.12 -1.94 -5.13
N SER A 276 13.98 -1.07 -4.62
CA SER A 276 13.61 0.29 -4.22
C SER A 276 14.58 1.31 -4.79
N TYR A 277 14.14 2.56 -4.85
CA TYR A 277 14.98 3.68 -5.23
C TYR A 277 15.49 4.42 -4.01
N VAL A 278 16.61 5.13 -4.19
CA VAL A 278 17.26 5.91 -3.13
C VAL A 278 16.25 6.78 -2.38
N LYS A 279 16.24 6.68 -1.06
CA LYS A 279 15.38 7.43 -0.14
C LYS A 279 15.95 8.84 0.14
N ASP A 280 16.31 9.54 -0.95
CA ASP A 280 16.90 10.89 -0.95
C ASP A 280 16.53 11.60 -2.26
N ALA A 281 15.81 12.72 -2.17
CA ALA A 281 15.30 13.43 -3.34
C ALA A 281 16.41 14.09 -4.18
N ASP A 282 17.47 14.62 -3.57
CA ASP A 282 18.57 15.23 -4.31
C ASP A 282 19.36 14.14 -5.08
N ARG A 283 19.66 13.00 -4.43
CA ARG A 283 20.32 11.85 -5.09
C ARG A 283 19.45 11.28 -6.21
N TYR A 284 18.15 11.16 -5.98
CA TYR A 284 17.21 10.70 -7.00
C TYR A 284 17.20 11.63 -8.23
N ILE A 285 17.04 12.95 -8.01
CA ILE A 285 17.05 13.96 -9.08
C ILE A 285 18.36 13.89 -9.88
N ILE A 286 19.50 13.89 -9.19
CA ILE A 286 20.81 13.84 -9.85
C ILE A 286 20.98 12.52 -10.59
N GLY A 287 20.57 11.43 -9.98
CA GLY A 287 20.69 10.09 -10.55
C GLY A 287 19.95 9.97 -11.86
N VAL A 288 18.67 10.30 -11.87
CA VAL A 288 17.84 10.24 -13.09
C VAL A 288 18.36 11.19 -14.16
N LEU A 289 18.54 12.50 -13.83
CA LEU A 289 18.91 13.49 -14.84
C LEU A 289 20.35 13.34 -15.38
N ARG A 290 21.17 12.50 -14.76
CA ARG A 290 22.55 12.21 -15.23
C ARG A 290 22.77 10.75 -15.61
N ASP A 291 21.70 9.96 -15.72
CA ASP A 291 21.78 8.52 -16.05
C ASP A 291 22.72 7.75 -15.10
N LEU A 292 22.59 8.02 -13.77
CA LEU A 292 23.32 7.33 -12.73
C LEU A 292 22.40 6.30 -12.05
N ASN A 293 23.00 5.30 -11.38
CA ASN A 293 22.21 4.32 -10.63
C ASN A 293 21.42 4.97 -9.48
N ILE A 294 20.11 4.77 -9.48
CA ILE A 294 19.18 5.22 -8.43
C ILE A 294 18.60 4.05 -7.62
N VAL A 295 18.92 2.81 -7.97
CA VAL A 295 18.46 1.63 -7.20
C VAL A 295 19.24 1.59 -5.88
N ASP A 296 18.51 1.47 -4.77
CA ASP A 296 19.07 1.40 -3.42
C ASP A 296 19.14 -0.05 -2.94
N GLU A 297 18.02 -0.76 -3.05
CA GLU A 297 17.91 -2.16 -2.69
C GLU A 297 17.42 -2.98 -3.88
N TYR A 298 17.95 -4.20 -4.02
CA TYR A 298 17.51 -5.17 -5.02
C TYR A 298 17.53 -6.57 -4.41
N GLU A 299 16.42 -7.29 -4.54
CA GLU A 299 16.27 -8.65 -4.03
C GLU A 299 15.55 -9.51 -5.08
N ARG A 300 16.10 -10.66 -5.40
CA ARG A 300 15.42 -11.67 -6.19
C ARG A 300 14.59 -12.56 -5.28
N ILE A 301 13.29 -12.63 -5.52
CA ILE A 301 12.37 -13.38 -4.68
C ILE A 301 12.40 -14.86 -5.07
N THR A 302 12.83 -15.71 -4.16
CA THR A 302 12.83 -17.17 -4.38
C THR A 302 11.41 -17.76 -4.31
N PRO A 303 11.16 -18.93 -4.89
CA PRO A 303 9.87 -19.62 -4.77
C PRO A 303 9.45 -19.90 -3.31
N VAL A 304 10.43 -20.13 -2.42
CA VAL A 304 10.18 -20.36 -0.98
C VAL A 304 9.72 -19.10 -0.28
N GLU A 305 10.37 -17.97 -0.55
CA GLU A 305 9.96 -16.67 -0.02
C GLU A 305 8.57 -16.31 -0.53
N ARG A 306 8.31 -16.51 -1.83
CA ARG A 306 7.00 -16.26 -2.42
C ARG A 306 5.89 -17.11 -1.79
N ALA A 307 6.18 -18.35 -1.42
CA ALA A 307 5.24 -19.22 -0.69
C ALA A 307 4.95 -18.68 0.73
N SER A 308 5.98 -18.15 1.41
CA SER A 308 5.83 -17.52 2.72
C SER A 308 5.03 -16.20 2.62
N GLU A 309 5.30 -15.39 1.61
CA GLU A 309 4.55 -14.16 1.33
C GLU A 309 3.07 -14.45 1.02
N TYR A 310 2.76 -15.52 0.27
CA TYR A 310 1.38 -15.94 0.01
C TYR A 310 0.60 -16.19 1.30
N ILE A 311 1.22 -16.86 2.28
CA ILE A 311 0.61 -17.07 3.60
C ILE A 311 0.49 -15.74 4.34
N MET A 312 1.58 -14.99 4.42
CA MET A 312 1.68 -13.78 5.21
C MET A 312 0.71 -12.69 4.75
N LEU A 313 0.61 -12.47 3.45
CA LEU A 313 -0.24 -11.43 2.86
C LEU A 313 -1.67 -11.94 2.67
N GLY A 314 -1.85 -13.16 2.17
CA GLY A 314 -3.17 -13.74 1.95
C GLY A 314 -4.01 -13.84 3.21
N MET A 315 -3.39 -14.26 4.35
CA MET A 315 -4.09 -14.34 5.64
C MET A 315 -4.45 -12.99 6.25
N ARG A 316 -3.91 -11.87 5.73
CA ARG A 316 -4.34 -10.52 6.12
C ARG A 316 -5.47 -9.96 5.26
N THR A 317 -6.04 -10.77 4.37
CA THR A 317 -7.17 -10.37 3.51
C THR A 317 -8.41 -11.21 3.75
N ALA A 318 -9.57 -10.64 3.47
CA ALA A 318 -10.83 -11.39 3.43
C ALA A 318 -10.92 -12.39 2.26
N HIS A 319 -9.97 -12.34 1.31
CA HIS A 319 -9.80 -13.37 0.29
C HIS A 319 -9.23 -14.66 0.89
N GLY A 320 -8.26 -14.53 1.78
CA GLY A 320 -7.61 -15.64 2.46
C GLY A 320 -6.70 -16.48 1.55
N ILE A 321 -6.33 -17.67 2.02
CA ILE A 321 -5.46 -18.61 1.31
C ILE A 321 -6.21 -19.91 0.98
N ASP A 322 -5.80 -20.54 -0.12
CA ASP A 322 -6.35 -21.82 -0.58
C ASP A 322 -5.26 -22.88 -0.63
N GLY A 323 -5.57 -24.10 -0.11
CA GLY A 323 -4.58 -25.17 0.00
C GLY A 323 -4.25 -25.83 -1.33
N GLU A 324 -5.19 -25.92 -2.26
CA GLU A 324 -4.95 -26.49 -3.60
C GLU A 324 -4.14 -25.50 -4.44
N GLU A 325 -4.49 -24.20 -4.36
CA GLU A 325 -3.75 -23.13 -5.00
C GLU A 325 -2.31 -23.07 -4.49
N TYR A 326 -2.11 -23.10 -3.17
CA TYR A 326 -0.78 -23.11 -2.55
C TYR A 326 0.07 -24.27 -3.05
N THR A 327 -0.49 -25.50 -3.01
CA THR A 327 0.22 -26.71 -3.45
C THR A 327 0.57 -26.64 -4.93
N ARG A 328 -0.35 -26.12 -5.76
CA ARG A 328 -0.16 -25.99 -7.21
C ARG A 328 0.91 -24.93 -7.56
N LEU A 329 0.91 -23.78 -6.88
CA LEU A 329 1.81 -22.67 -7.18
C LEU A 329 3.22 -22.91 -6.65
N TYR A 330 3.33 -23.46 -5.43
CA TYR A 330 4.60 -23.53 -4.72
C TYR A 330 5.12 -24.97 -4.57
N ARG A 331 4.39 -25.97 -5.06
CA ARG A 331 4.74 -27.39 -4.97
C ARG A 331 5.09 -27.85 -3.55
N SER A 332 4.44 -27.23 -2.55
CA SER A 332 4.64 -27.48 -1.13
C SER A 332 3.41 -28.12 -0.52
N ASP A 333 3.61 -28.95 0.51
CA ASP A 333 2.52 -29.60 1.22
C ASP A 333 1.74 -28.62 2.12
N PHE A 334 0.45 -28.49 1.90
CA PHE A 334 -0.42 -27.62 2.69
C PHE A 334 -0.94 -28.27 3.99
N ARG A 335 -0.80 -29.58 4.17
CA ARG A 335 -1.38 -30.30 5.33
C ARG A 335 -0.96 -29.74 6.68
N PRO A 336 0.32 -29.41 6.97
CA PRO A 336 0.70 -28.82 8.24
C PRO A 336 0.06 -27.45 8.49
N LEU A 337 -0.05 -26.63 7.44
CA LEU A 337 -0.76 -25.34 7.52
C LEU A 337 -2.25 -25.55 7.79
N GLY A 338 -2.88 -26.54 7.10
CA GLY A 338 -4.28 -26.89 7.29
C GLY A 338 -4.58 -27.33 8.73
N GLN A 339 -3.73 -28.18 9.31
CA GLN A 339 -3.85 -28.60 10.71
C GLN A 339 -3.77 -27.43 11.69
N THR A 340 -2.82 -26.50 11.48
CA THR A 340 -2.69 -25.29 12.30
C THR A 340 -3.93 -24.38 12.16
N LEU A 341 -4.45 -24.23 10.94
CA LEU A 341 -5.66 -23.45 10.69
C LEU A 341 -6.91 -24.07 11.32
N GLU A 342 -7.01 -25.41 11.35
CA GLU A 342 -8.09 -26.11 12.07
C GLU A 342 -8.03 -25.83 13.58
N GLU A 343 -6.83 -25.78 14.19
CA GLU A 343 -6.69 -25.41 15.59
C GLU A 343 -7.10 -23.94 15.83
N PHE A 344 -6.76 -23.05 14.91
CA PHE A 344 -7.24 -21.66 14.98
C PHE A 344 -8.75 -21.55 14.84
N ALA A 345 -9.37 -22.39 14.00
CA ALA A 345 -10.83 -22.42 13.84
C ALA A 345 -11.54 -22.88 15.13
N LYS A 346 -11.00 -23.86 15.85
CA LYS A 346 -11.52 -24.29 17.17
C LYS A 346 -11.51 -23.16 18.19
N LYS A 347 -10.60 -22.20 18.06
CA LYS A 347 -10.46 -21.02 18.93
C LYS A 347 -11.26 -19.80 18.42
N GLY A 348 -11.95 -19.91 17.26
CA GLY A 348 -12.69 -18.82 16.65
C GLY A 348 -11.83 -17.74 15.97
N TRP A 349 -10.55 -18.04 15.69
CA TRP A 349 -9.65 -17.08 15.05
C TRP A 349 -9.59 -17.21 13.52
N ALA A 350 -9.93 -18.40 13.00
CA ALA A 350 -9.99 -18.66 11.57
C ALA A 350 -11.25 -19.46 11.22
N TYR A 351 -11.59 -19.45 9.95
CA TYR A 351 -12.68 -20.28 9.40
C TYR A 351 -12.38 -20.64 7.95
N LYS A 352 -12.96 -21.76 7.53
CA LYS A 352 -12.93 -22.18 6.13
C LYS A 352 -14.28 -21.88 5.50
N LYS A 353 -14.30 -21.14 4.40
CA LYS A 353 -15.51 -20.79 3.68
C LYS A 353 -15.88 -21.89 2.65
N ASP A 354 -17.09 -21.86 2.11
CA ASP A 354 -17.59 -22.82 1.11
C ASP A 354 -16.75 -22.85 -0.17
N ASP A 355 -16.01 -21.79 -0.47
CA ASP A 355 -15.05 -21.71 -1.58
C ASP A 355 -13.71 -22.44 -1.31
N GLY A 356 -13.58 -23.10 -0.16
CA GLY A 356 -12.38 -23.83 0.23
C GLY A 356 -11.28 -23.01 0.86
N ARG A 357 -11.38 -21.68 0.88
CA ARG A 357 -10.35 -20.76 1.36
C ARG A 357 -10.40 -20.54 2.87
N TRP A 358 -9.24 -20.51 3.48
CA TRP A 358 -9.06 -20.18 4.88
C TRP A 358 -8.92 -18.69 5.07
N ARG A 359 -9.59 -18.16 6.08
CA ARG A 359 -9.63 -16.73 6.43
C ARG A 359 -9.53 -16.54 7.92
N PHE A 360 -9.01 -15.39 8.33
CA PHE A 360 -9.15 -14.96 9.72
C PHE A 360 -10.51 -14.32 9.97
N THR A 361 -11.01 -14.45 11.21
CA THR A 361 -12.09 -13.63 11.77
C THR A 361 -11.52 -12.25 12.15
N SER A 362 -12.37 -11.29 12.56
CA SER A 362 -11.89 -9.99 13.08
C SER A 362 -10.96 -10.19 14.30
N SER A 363 -11.25 -11.14 15.19
CA SER A 363 -10.36 -11.54 16.28
C SER A 363 -9.07 -12.18 15.79
N GLY A 364 -9.12 -12.93 14.69
CA GLY A 364 -7.94 -13.49 14.04
C GLY A 364 -7.05 -12.44 13.38
N PHE A 365 -7.63 -11.42 12.77
CA PHE A 365 -6.88 -10.27 12.23
C PHE A 365 -6.15 -9.51 13.34
N LEU A 366 -6.79 -9.31 14.49
CA LEU A 366 -6.16 -8.69 15.66
C LEU A 366 -4.90 -9.44 16.11
N LEU A 367 -4.92 -10.76 16.04
CA LEU A 367 -3.81 -11.65 16.42
C LEU A 367 -2.92 -12.05 15.24
N SER A 368 -3.10 -11.44 14.06
CA SER A 368 -2.54 -11.90 12.79
C SER A 368 -1.03 -12.12 12.83
N ASN A 369 -0.26 -11.27 13.47
CA ASN A 369 1.20 -11.42 13.54
C ASN A 369 1.60 -12.72 14.25
N LEU A 370 0.95 -13.05 15.38
CA LEU A 370 1.18 -14.29 16.13
C LEU A 370 0.73 -15.53 15.31
N LEU A 371 -0.46 -15.47 14.75
CA LEU A 371 -1.05 -16.60 14.00
C LEU A 371 -0.27 -16.89 12.72
N ILE A 372 0.15 -15.84 11.99
CA ILE A 372 0.98 -15.98 10.79
C ILE A 372 2.36 -16.54 11.16
N GLY A 373 2.97 -16.10 12.26
CA GLY A 373 4.22 -16.69 12.77
C GLY A 373 4.11 -18.21 12.93
N ALA A 374 3.06 -18.70 13.58
CA ALA A 374 2.80 -20.13 13.75
C ALA A 374 2.56 -20.87 12.40
N LEU A 375 1.91 -20.23 11.43
CA LEU A 375 1.75 -20.79 10.08
C LEU A 375 3.09 -20.91 9.35
N LEU A 376 3.96 -19.91 9.46
CA LEU A 376 5.30 -19.94 8.84
C LEU A 376 6.20 -21.00 9.51
N GLU A 377 6.07 -21.22 10.81
CA GLU A 377 6.75 -22.33 11.50
C GLU A 377 6.25 -23.68 10.98
N ALA A 378 4.92 -23.88 10.86
CA ALA A 378 4.34 -25.08 10.27
C ALA A 378 4.80 -25.30 8.81
N GLN A 379 4.90 -24.24 8.02
CA GLN A 379 5.45 -24.28 6.66
C GLN A 379 6.90 -24.79 6.66
N SER A 380 7.74 -24.28 7.54
CA SER A 380 9.16 -24.65 7.60
C SER A 380 9.38 -26.13 7.95
N GLY A 381 8.51 -26.71 8.76
CA GLY A 381 8.48 -28.13 9.09
C GLY A 381 8.02 -29.03 7.92
N SER A 382 7.30 -28.47 6.96
CA SER A 382 6.77 -29.20 5.80
C SER A 382 7.69 -29.28 4.58
N ARG A 383 8.88 -28.69 4.64
CA ARG A 383 9.87 -28.65 3.54
C ARG A 383 10.51 -30.01 3.18
N VAL A 384 9.89 -31.12 3.58
CA VAL A 384 10.23 -32.42 3.04
C VAL A 384 9.68 -32.51 1.64
N ALA A 385 10.59 -32.52 0.65
CA ALA A 385 10.25 -32.60 -0.77
C ALA A 385 9.18 -33.68 -1.03
N VAL A 386 8.06 -33.29 -1.60
CA VAL A 386 6.94 -34.21 -1.93
C VAL A 386 7.37 -35.21 -3.02
N ASN A 387 8.50 -34.96 -3.69
CA ASN A 387 9.07 -35.85 -4.68
C ASN A 387 10.61 -35.74 -4.70
N PRO A 388 11.36 -36.86 -4.54
CA PRO A 388 12.83 -36.88 -4.59
C PRO A 388 13.40 -36.28 -5.89
N TRP A 389 12.73 -36.43 -7.02
CA TRP A 389 13.13 -35.87 -8.31
C TRP A 389 13.05 -34.34 -8.37
N MET A 390 12.23 -33.72 -7.53
CA MET A 390 12.14 -32.27 -7.42
C MET A 390 13.25 -31.69 -6.53
N LYS A 391 13.78 -32.47 -5.60
CA LYS A 391 14.92 -32.04 -4.79
C LYS A 391 16.15 -31.80 -5.64
N GLU A 392 16.41 -32.70 -6.63
CA GLU A 392 17.52 -32.54 -7.57
C GLU A 392 17.36 -31.32 -8.49
N ALA A 393 16.11 -30.98 -8.89
CA ALA A 393 15.84 -29.77 -9.68
C ALA A 393 16.02 -28.49 -8.85
N PHE A 394 15.55 -28.49 -7.57
CA PHE A 394 15.77 -27.37 -6.65
C PHE A 394 17.25 -27.20 -6.29
N ASP A 395 17.96 -28.30 -5.98
CA ASP A 395 19.38 -28.29 -5.68
C ASP A 395 20.21 -27.89 -6.91
N ALA A 396 19.70 -28.11 -8.12
CA ALA A 396 20.32 -27.67 -9.37
C ALA A 396 20.10 -26.17 -9.64
N GLU A 397 18.92 -25.61 -9.26
CA GLU A 397 18.65 -24.16 -9.32
C GLU A 397 19.44 -23.39 -8.23
N GLU A 398 19.63 -23.96 -7.02
CA GLU A 398 20.50 -23.36 -6.01
C GLU A 398 22.00 -23.42 -6.36
N LYS A 399 22.42 -24.36 -7.21
CA LYS A 399 23.82 -24.52 -7.65
C LYS A 399 24.17 -23.82 -8.96
N THR A 400 23.20 -23.25 -9.65
CA THR A 400 23.50 -22.28 -10.70
C THR A 400 24.04 -21.04 -10.02
N GLU A 401 25.37 -20.91 -9.95
CA GLU A 401 26.02 -19.63 -9.68
C GLU A 401 25.35 -18.61 -10.59
N LEU A 402 24.74 -17.62 -9.96
CA LEU A 402 24.15 -16.49 -10.66
C LEU A 402 25.21 -15.91 -11.60
N PRO A 403 24.92 -15.68 -12.89
CA PRO A 403 25.86 -14.95 -13.71
C PRO A 403 26.16 -13.62 -13.01
N PRO A 404 27.41 -13.15 -13.00
CA PRO A 404 27.85 -11.98 -12.22
C PRO A 404 27.17 -10.66 -12.59
N ASP A 405 26.20 -10.66 -13.50
CA ASP A 405 25.62 -9.47 -14.12
C ASP A 405 24.08 -9.44 -14.14
N ASP A 406 23.38 -10.11 -13.21
CA ASP A 406 21.92 -9.98 -13.12
C ASP A 406 21.48 -8.52 -12.82
N GLU A 407 22.33 -7.74 -12.14
CA GLU A 407 22.13 -6.31 -11.91
C GLU A 407 22.30 -5.51 -13.22
N GLU A 408 23.24 -5.90 -14.08
CA GLU A 408 23.48 -5.30 -15.38
C GLU A 408 22.39 -5.70 -16.39
N LEU A 409 21.95 -6.96 -16.36
CA LEU A 409 20.83 -7.46 -17.18
C LEU A 409 19.51 -6.78 -16.78
N PHE A 410 19.28 -6.57 -15.47
CA PHE A 410 18.15 -5.84 -14.96
C PHE A 410 18.20 -4.36 -15.38
N ARG A 411 19.38 -3.72 -15.29
CA ARG A 411 19.62 -2.38 -15.81
C ARG A 411 19.31 -2.29 -17.30
N ASP A 412 19.74 -3.25 -18.09
CA ASP A 412 19.50 -3.27 -19.54
C ASP A 412 18.04 -3.56 -19.89
N MET A 413 17.34 -4.37 -19.10
CA MET A 413 15.91 -4.67 -19.33
C MET A 413 14.95 -3.58 -18.82
N TYR A 414 15.26 -2.92 -17.70
CA TYR A 414 14.32 -2.07 -16.99
C TYR A 414 14.76 -0.60 -16.85
N MET A 415 16.06 -0.31 -17.01
CA MET A 415 16.63 1.02 -16.77
C MET A 415 17.19 1.69 -18.03
N LYS A 416 17.49 0.95 -19.10
CA LYS A 416 17.87 1.52 -20.40
C LYS A 416 16.66 1.52 -21.32
N GLY A 417 15.92 2.63 -21.32
CA GLY A 417 15.00 2.92 -22.40
C GLY A 417 15.77 2.93 -23.71
N ASN A 418 15.28 2.23 -24.71
CA ASN A 418 15.82 2.32 -26.08
C ASN A 418 15.93 3.81 -26.45
N ARG A 419 17.17 4.34 -26.52
CA ARG A 419 17.39 5.60 -27.24
C ARG A 419 16.77 5.38 -28.61
N ARG A 420 15.73 6.14 -28.94
CA ARG A 420 15.22 6.20 -30.31
C ARG A 420 16.43 6.59 -31.16
N GLU A 421 16.86 5.68 -32.02
CA GLU A 421 17.72 6.06 -33.14
C GLU A 421 17.00 7.20 -33.85
N GLN A 422 17.71 8.33 -33.96
CA GLN A 422 17.29 9.48 -34.73
C GLN A 422 17.28 9.15 -36.22
#